data_bea8b24289e60fa0c818372515666f70
#
_entry.id   bea8b24289e60fa0c818372515666f70
#
_cell.length_a   1.000
_cell.length_b   1.000
_cell.length_c   1.000
_cell.angle_alpha   90.00
_cell.angle_beta   90.00
_cell.angle_gamma   90.00
#
_symmetry.space_group_name_H-M   'P 1'
#
loop_
_entity.id
_entity.type
_entity.pdbx_description
1 polymer ?
#
loop_
_entity_poly.entity_id
_entity_poly.type
_entity_poly.pdbx_seq_one_letter_code
_entity_poly.pdbx_strand_id
1 'polypeptide(L)'
;MSQPELAPAIAAYIAATNTRDTSVIAQCFADDANVFDEGQHQVGTAAIARWMEDTGRRYQPRVEVLKVQHRTGKVLVSNVVSGNFPGSPLELRYTFRLDAQGKISRLDISL
;
A
#
# COMPACT_ATOMS: atom_id res chain seq x y z
N MET A 1 -14.35 -18.41 -8.31
CA MET A 1 -14.45 -17.36 -7.30
C MET A 1 -13.74 -16.10 -7.79
N SER A 2 -14.45 -15.00 -7.83
CA SER A 2 -13.85 -13.75 -8.30
C SER A 2 -13.01 -13.14 -7.18
N GLN A 3 -11.84 -12.64 -7.53
CA GLN A 3 -11.02 -11.87 -6.60
C GLN A 3 -11.49 -10.42 -6.59
N PRO A 4 -11.26 -9.69 -5.48
CA PRO A 4 -11.56 -8.27 -5.47
C PRO A 4 -10.84 -7.55 -6.60
N GLU A 5 -11.55 -6.68 -7.29
CA GLU A 5 -10.99 -5.95 -8.41
C GLU A 5 -10.21 -4.74 -7.90
N LEU A 6 -8.92 -4.69 -8.23
CA LEU A 6 -8.02 -3.60 -7.83
C LEU A 6 -7.55 -2.83 -9.05
N ALA A 7 -7.42 -1.50 -8.90
CA ALA A 7 -6.76 -0.69 -9.92
C ALA A 7 -5.32 -1.20 -10.12
N PRO A 8 -4.76 -1.14 -11.34
CA PRO A 8 -3.45 -1.71 -11.61
C PRO A 8 -2.34 -1.21 -10.68
N ALA A 9 -2.29 0.09 -10.36
CA ALA A 9 -1.25 0.62 -9.48
C ALA A 9 -1.37 0.05 -8.06
N ILE A 10 -2.60 -0.11 -7.57
CA ILE A 10 -2.84 -0.67 -6.24
C ILE A 10 -2.45 -2.15 -6.20
N ALA A 11 -2.87 -2.91 -7.22
CA ALA A 11 -2.52 -4.32 -7.32
C ALA A 11 -1.01 -4.52 -7.38
N ALA A 12 -0.31 -3.69 -8.16
CA ALA A 12 1.14 -3.76 -8.29
C ALA A 12 1.84 -3.42 -6.96
N TYR A 13 1.35 -2.42 -6.23
CA TYR A 13 1.91 -2.07 -4.94
C TYR A 13 1.76 -3.21 -3.92
N ILE A 14 0.58 -3.82 -3.85
CA ILE A 14 0.34 -4.93 -2.91
C ILE A 14 1.22 -6.13 -3.28
N ALA A 15 1.32 -6.46 -4.57
CA ALA A 15 2.19 -7.53 -5.03
C ALA A 15 3.65 -7.24 -4.69
N ALA A 16 4.08 -5.98 -4.86
CA ALA A 16 5.45 -5.56 -4.53
C ALA A 16 5.75 -5.71 -3.04
N THR A 17 4.77 -5.43 -2.18
CA THR A 17 4.93 -5.67 -0.73
C THR A 17 5.20 -7.14 -0.47
N ASN A 18 4.46 -8.02 -1.10
CA ASN A 18 4.58 -9.48 -0.89
C ASN A 18 5.86 -10.07 -1.48
N THR A 19 6.40 -9.45 -2.54
CA THR A 19 7.62 -9.93 -3.19
C THR A 19 8.87 -9.17 -2.77
N ARG A 20 8.75 -8.13 -1.94
CA ARG A 20 9.85 -7.26 -1.51
C ARG A 20 10.50 -6.52 -2.67
N ASP A 21 9.70 -6.10 -3.65
CA ASP A 21 10.20 -5.46 -4.86
C ASP A 21 9.89 -3.96 -4.81
N THR A 22 10.90 -3.13 -4.50
CA THR A 22 10.73 -1.68 -4.46
C THR A 22 10.93 -1.02 -5.83
N SER A 23 11.34 -1.77 -6.84
CA SER A 23 11.65 -1.21 -8.16
C SER A 23 10.42 -0.66 -8.87
N VAL A 24 9.22 -1.10 -8.49
CA VAL A 24 7.97 -0.68 -9.13
C VAL A 24 7.37 0.59 -8.53
N ILE A 25 7.96 1.13 -7.47
CA ILE A 25 7.35 2.27 -6.73
C ILE A 25 7.15 3.48 -7.65
N ALA A 26 8.14 3.80 -8.48
CA ALA A 26 8.03 4.93 -9.40
C ALA A 26 6.93 4.75 -10.45
N GLN A 27 6.53 3.52 -10.71
CA GLN A 27 5.45 3.21 -11.65
C GLN A 27 4.08 3.22 -10.97
N CYS A 28 4.03 2.87 -9.68
CA CYS A 28 2.79 2.79 -8.93
C CYS A 28 2.37 4.13 -8.32
N PHE A 29 3.34 4.93 -7.89
CA PHE A 29 3.09 6.17 -7.14
C PHE A 29 3.40 7.39 -7.99
N ALA A 30 2.60 8.45 -7.79
CA ALA A 30 2.89 9.76 -8.37
C ALA A 30 4.20 10.30 -7.78
N ASP A 31 4.87 11.21 -8.50
CA ASP A 31 6.16 11.74 -8.08
C ASP A 31 6.10 12.44 -6.70
N ASP A 32 4.98 13.04 -6.38
CA ASP A 32 4.74 13.77 -5.13
C ASP A 32 3.80 13.01 -4.19
N ALA A 33 3.65 11.71 -4.37
CA ALA A 33 2.75 10.91 -3.56
C ALA A 33 3.11 10.96 -2.08
N ASN A 34 2.10 10.79 -1.24
CA ASN A 34 2.25 10.82 0.21
C ASN A 34 1.72 9.51 0.80
N VAL A 35 2.54 8.82 1.56
CA VAL A 35 2.14 7.64 2.33
C VAL A 35 2.15 8.00 3.81
N PHE A 36 1.02 7.80 4.49
CA PHE A 36 0.91 8.01 5.92
C PHE A 36 0.81 6.66 6.63
N ASP A 37 1.79 6.35 7.46
CA ASP A 37 1.87 5.08 8.18
C ASP A 37 2.59 5.30 9.50
N GLU A 38 2.08 4.68 10.56
CA GLU A 38 2.68 4.75 11.90
C GLU A 38 2.90 6.19 12.37
N GLY A 39 1.95 7.08 12.03
CA GLY A 39 2.01 8.47 12.45
C GLY A 39 3.00 9.32 11.67
N GLN A 40 3.58 8.81 10.59
CA GLN A 40 4.58 9.52 9.81
C GLN A 40 4.22 9.58 8.33
N HIS A 41 4.61 10.67 7.68
CA HIS A 41 4.43 10.87 6.25
C HIS A 41 5.72 10.54 5.50
N GLN A 42 5.57 9.79 4.41
CA GLN A 42 6.65 9.55 3.46
C GLN A 42 6.24 10.24 2.16
N VAL A 43 6.96 11.28 1.76
CA VAL A 43 6.60 12.09 0.60
C VAL A 43 7.60 11.89 -0.51
N GLY A 44 7.09 11.59 -1.70
CA GLY A 44 7.88 11.35 -2.90
C GLY A 44 8.33 9.90 -3.03
N THR A 45 8.61 9.50 -4.27
CA THR A 45 8.89 8.09 -4.58
C THR A 45 10.16 7.57 -3.91
N ALA A 46 11.18 8.40 -3.75
CA ALA A 46 12.41 7.97 -3.07
C ALA A 46 12.16 7.66 -1.59
N ALA A 47 11.41 8.53 -0.89
CA ALA A 47 11.08 8.30 0.51
C ALA A 47 10.18 7.08 0.68
N ILE A 48 9.21 6.92 -0.23
CA ILE A 48 8.30 5.78 -0.20
C ILE A 48 9.07 4.47 -0.43
N ALA A 49 10.01 4.45 -1.37
CA ALA A 49 10.83 3.27 -1.62
C ALA A 49 11.66 2.90 -0.39
N ARG A 50 12.26 3.89 0.27
CA ARG A 50 13.03 3.65 1.50
C ARG A 50 12.15 3.11 2.62
N TRP A 51 10.96 3.69 2.78
CA TRP A 51 9.98 3.23 3.77
C TRP A 51 9.59 1.78 3.51
N MET A 52 9.31 1.44 2.26
CA MET A 52 8.92 0.09 1.88
C MET A 52 10.05 -0.92 2.10
N GLU A 53 11.28 -0.51 1.77
CA GLU A 53 12.46 -1.32 1.98
C GLU A 53 12.71 -1.58 3.47
N ASP A 54 12.62 -0.54 4.29
CA ASP A 54 12.84 -0.62 5.73
C ASP A 54 11.78 -1.49 6.41
N THR A 55 10.50 -1.26 6.11
CA THR A 55 9.42 -2.06 6.69
C THR A 55 9.47 -3.51 6.20
N GLY A 56 9.92 -3.71 4.96
CA GLY A 56 10.12 -5.03 4.42
C GLY A 56 11.16 -5.84 5.19
N ARG A 57 12.27 -5.19 5.54
CA ARG A 57 13.33 -5.84 6.32
C ARG A 57 12.90 -6.11 7.76
N ARG A 58 12.27 -5.10 8.39
CA ARG A 58 11.92 -5.19 9.81
C ARG A 58 10.78 -6.15 10.07
N TYR A 59 9.74 -6.10 9.25
CA TYR A 59 8.50 -6.82 9.52
C TYR A 59 8.25 -8.00 8.61
N GLN A 60 8.90 -8.04 7.45
CA GLN A 60 8.66 -9.06 6.43
C GLN A 60 7.16 -9.25 6.19
N PRO A 61 6.44 -8.15 5.87
CA PRO A 61 4.99 -8.19 5.84
C PRO A 61 4.46 -9.00 4.66
N ARG A 62 3.32 -9.62 4.90
CA ARG A 62 2.56 -10.31 3.88
C ARG A 62 1.14 -9.76 3.92
N VAL A 63 0.62 -9.35 2.77
CA VAL A 63 -0.68 -8.70 2.67
C VAL A 63 -1.65 -9.60 1.92
N GLU A 64 -2.80 -9.84 2.53
CA GLU A 64 -3.90 -10.56 1.90
C GLU A 64 -5.11 -9.65 1.85
N VAL A 65 -5.60 -9.37 0.64
CA VAL A 65 -6.75 -8.49 0.46
C VAL A 65 -8.04 -9.22 0.83
N LEU A 66 -8.84 -8.60 1.68
CA LEU A 66 -10.14 -9.15 2.09
C LEU A 66 -11.29 -8.49 1.34
N LYS A 67 -11.25 -7.16 1.19
CA LYS A 67 -12.38 -6.41 0.69
C LYS A 67 -11.89 -5.12 0.02
N VAL A 68 -12.55 -4.76 -1.08
CA VAL A 68 -12.28 -3.50 -1.80
C VAL A 68 -13.59 -2.72 -1.89
N GLN A 69 -13.56 -1.44 -1.49
CA GLN A 69 -14.70 -0.55 -1.58
C GLN A 69 -14.30 0.69 -2.37
N HIS A 70 -15.06 0.99 -3.41
CA HIS A 70 -14.85 2.19 -4.22
C HIS A 70 -15.72 3.32 -3.69
N ARG A 71 -15.10 4.46 -3.41
CA ARG A 71 -15.77 5.69 -2.98
C ARG A 71 -15.41 6.80 -3.93
N THR A 72 -16.15 7.91 -3.90
CA THR A 72 -15.82 9.07 -4.70
C THR A 72 -14.41 9.55 -4.35
N GLY A 73 -13.50 9.49 -5.33
CA GLY A 73 -12.13 9.98 -5.18
C GLY A 73 -11.20 9.09 -4.37
N LYS A 74 -11.63 7.90 -3.93
CA LYS A 74 -10.74 7.01 -3.17
C LYS A 74 -11.18 5.56 -3.23
N VAL A 75 -10.23 4.67 -2.92
CA VAL A 75 -10.45 3.23 -2.84
C VAL A 75 -10.02 2.76 -1.45
N LEU A 76 -10.93 2.07 -0.75
CA LEU A 76 -10.65 1.50 0.56
C LEU A 76 -10.40 0.00 0.40
N VAL A 77 -9.24 -0.45 0.89
CA VAL A 77 -8.87 -1.87 0.81
C VAL A 77 -8.66 -2.36 2.24
N SER A 78 -9.44 -3.37 2.62
CA SER A 78 -9.25 -4.03 3.91
C SER A 78 -8.35 -5.24 3.70
N ASN A 79 -7.29 -5.35 4.50
CA ASN A 79 -6.28 -6.39 4.35
C ASN A 79 -5.97 -7.04 5.67
N VAL A 80 -5.57 -8.30 5.62
CA VAL A 80 -4.84 -8.93 6.73
C VAL A 80 -3.35 -8.79 6.42
N VAL A 81 -2.63 -8.17 7.35
CA VAL A 81 -1.18 -8.03 7.25
C VAL A 81 -0.55 -8.87 8.34
N SER A 82 0.27 -9.81 7.93
CA SER A 82 1.03 -10.66 8.85
C SER A 82 2.52 -10.39 8.68
N GLY A 83 3.28 -10.66 9.72
CA GLY A 83 4.72 -10.47 9.68
C GLY A 83 5.33 -10.47 11.05
N ASN A 84 6.56 -9.98 11.12
CA ASN A 84 7.39 -9.96 12.32
C ASN A 84 7.11 -8.68 13.12
N PHE A 85 5.91 -8.58 13.69
CA PHE A 85 5.56 -7.41 14.51
C PHE A 85 4.57 -7.83 15.60
N PRO A 86 4.53 -7.09 16.73
CA PRO A 86 3.56 -7.38 17.79
C PRO A 86 2.12 -7.25 17.29
N GLY A 87 1.28 -8.19 17.64
CA GLY A 87 -0.13 -8.19 17.23
C GLY A 87 -0.40 -8.82 15.88
N SER A 88 0.65 -9.29 15.17
CA SER A 88 0.45 -9.99 13.90
C SER A 88 -0.38 -11.27 14.09
N PRO A 89 -1.32 -11.59 13.17
CA PRO A 89 -1.74 -10.75 12.07
C PRO A 89 -2.71 -9.66 12.49
N LEU A 90 -2.70 -8.54 11.74
CA LEU A 90 -3.62 -7.44 11.98
C LEU A 90 -4.45 -7.17 10.74
N GLU A 91 -5.71 -6.80 10.95
CA GLU A 91 -6.50 -6.29 9.85
C GLU A 91 -6.26 -4.79 9.75
N LEU A 92 -5.78 -4.34 8.60
CA LEU A 92 -5.46 -2.94 8.33
C LEU A 92 -6.34 -2.43 7.19
N ARG A 93 -6.61 -1.13 7.22
CA ARG A 93 -7.31 -0.44 6.15
C ARG A 93 -6.32 0.41 5.38
N TYR A 94 -6.26 0.19 4.08
CA TYR A 94 -5.48 1.01 3.16
C TYR A 94 -6.45 1.91 2.41
N THR A 95 -6.30 3.22 2.54
CA THR A 95 -7.12 4.18 1.81
C THR A 95 -6.25 4.81 0.74
N PHE A 96 -6.58 4.54 -0.52
CA PHE A 96 -5.83 5.01 -1.68
C PHE A 96 -6.55 6.14 -2.37
N ARG A 97 -5.79 7.12 -2.87
CA ARG A 97 -6.25 8.10 -3.85
C ARG A 97 -5.40 7.95 -5.09
N LEU A 98 -6.04 7.98 -6.26
CA LEU A 98 -5.35 7.86 -7.55
C LEU A 98 -5.42 9.20 -8.27
N ASP A 99 -4.36 9.51 -9.04
CA ASP A 99 -4.35 10.71 -9.88
C ASP A 99 -4.97 10.43 -11.26
N ALA A 100 -4.94 11.42 -12.14
CA ALA A 100 -5.55 11.32 -13.47
C ALA A 100 -4.89 10.26 -14.34
N GLN A 101 -3.62 9.89 -14.05
CA GLN A 101 -2.91 8.85 -14.78
C GLN A 101 -3.08 7.47 -14.14
N GLY A 102 -3.86 7.37 -13.07
CA GLY A 102 -4.07 6.10 -12.37
C GLY A 102 -2.96 5.72 -11.40
N LYS A 103 -2.04 6.64 -11.11
CA LYS A 103 -1.00 6.40 -10.10
C LYS A 103 -1.51 6.75 -8.72
N ILE A 104 -0.95 6.10 -7.71
CA ILE A 104 -1.32 6.38 -6.32
C ILE A 104 -0.75 7.74 -5.93
N SER A 105 -1.63 8.68 -5.60
CA SER A 105 -1.24 10.01 -5.12
C SER A 105 -1.20 10.07 -3.61
N ARG A 106 -1.94 9.20 -2.92
CA ARG A 106 -1.96 9.15 -1.46
C ARG A 106 -2.34 7.75 -0.99
N LEU A 107 -1.68 7.31 0.07
CA LEU A 107 -2.02 6.09 0.79
C LEU A 107 -2.00 6.37 2.28
N ASP A 108 -3.13 6.11 2.94
CA ASP A 108 -3.21 6.16 4.40
C ASP A 108 -3.41 4.74 4.91
N ILE A 109 -2.56 4.32 5.83
CA ILE A 109 -2.64 3.00 6.46
C ILE A 109 -3.12 3.18 7.89
N SER A 110 -4.20 2.49 8.25
CA SER A 110 -4.81 2.60 9.57
C SER A 110 -5.41 1.27 10.02
N LEU A 111 -5.79 1.22 11.29
CA LEU A 111 -6.53 0.07 11.84
C LEU A 111 -8.00 0.11 11.45
#